data_2a683c354566c66657c8bb88ec223a23
#
_entry.id   2a683c354566c66657c8bb88ec223a23
#
_cell.length_a   1.000
_cell.length_b   1.000
_cell.length_c   1.000
_cell.angle_alpha   90.00
_cell.angle_beta   90.00
_cell.angle_gamma   90.00
#
_symmetry.space_group_name_H-M   'P 1'
#
loop_
_entity.id
_entity.type
_entity.pdbx_description
1 polymer ?
#
loop_
_entity_poly.entity_id
_entity_poly.type
_entity_poly.pdbx_seq_one_letter_code
_entity_poly.pdbx_strand_id
1 'polypeptide(L)'
;ISNIRTANLSDYMQLDKQTRRNLEIYNGGIDGIEQHSLLATLDQTQTSMGARLMRKWIGQPLISLDRIRSRQNYVEMMFNNPFARNTIRTHLKKISDLERLAIRVKNETAIPRDLLALKQSLQEIPNIKFIYRNDNGFENINAELIEKMNDCAEEFQLLEKSINDDPGQLGEGNVFKSKFSPELDNIRSISQNARRYISKLEKSEQEKSGIKNLKIGYNR
;
A
#
# COMPACT_ATOMS: atom_id res chain seq x y z
N ILE A 1 -20.46 -5.22 -9.66
CA ILE A 1 -20.30 -6.22 -8.55
C ILE A 1 -19.78 -7.48 -9.20
N SER A 2 -18.45 -7.66 -9.24
CA SER A 2 -17.85 -8.75 -10.04
C SER A 2 -17.50 -10.02 -9.25
N ASN A 3 -17.71 -10.07 -7.93
CA ASN A 3 -17.49 -11.29 -7.16
C ASN A 3 -18.31 -11.27 -5.86
N ILE A 4 -19.42 -11.97 -5.86
CA ILE A 4 -20.12 -12.34 -4.62
C ILE A 4 -19.48 -13.62 -4.09
N ARG A 5 -18.70 -13.53 -3.00
CA ARG A 5 -18.20 -14.72 -2.30
C ARG A 5 -19.27 -15.18 -1.32
N THR A 6 -19.80 -16.36 -1.52
CA THR A 6 -20.62 -17.06 -0.53
C THR A 6 -19.73 -17.44 0.66
N ALA A 7 -19.95 -16.79 1.80
CA ALA A 7 -19.32 -17.23 3.04
C ALA A 7 -20.17 -18.39 3.61
N ASN A 8 -19.56 -19.53 3.83
CA ASN A 8 -20.23 -20.65 4.49
C ASN A 8 -20.32 -20.32 5.98
N LEU A 9 -21.47 -19.91 6.46
CA LEU A 9 -21.69 -19.50 7.85
C LEU A 9 -21.40 -20.64 8.85
N SER A 10 -21.44 -21.89 8.40
CA SER A 10 -21.12 -23.06 9.21
C SER A 10 -19.65 -23.20 9.61
N ASP A 11 -18.73 -22.46 8.94
CA ASP A 11 -17.30 -22.52 9.24
C ASP A 11 -16.90 -21.68 10.46
N TYR A 12 -17.79 -20.80 10.93
CA TYR A 12 -17.50 -19.81 11.96
C TYR A 12 -18.48 -19.88 13.11
N MET A 13 -17.98 -19.66 14.32
CA MET A 13 -18.81 -19.48 15.50
C MET A 13 -19.67 -18.24 15.35
N GLN A 14 -20.98 -18.41 15.54
CA GLN A 14 -21.92 -17.31 15.51
C GLN A 14 -21.85 -16.53 16.83
N LEU A 15 -21.30 -15.34 16.80
CA LEU A 15 -21.30 -14.41 17.93
C LEU A 15 -22.33 -13.30 17.66
N ASP A 16 -23.38 -13.25 18.46
CA ASP A 16 -24.35 -12.17 18.40
C ASP A 16 -23.78 -10.86 18.97
N LYS A 17 -24.53 -9.77 18.84
CA LYS A 17 -24.10 -8.45 19.30
C LYS A 17 -23.86 -8.40 20.81
N GLN A 18 -24.72 -9.08 21.59
CA GLN A 18 -24.62 -9.09 23.05
C GLN A 18 -23.40 -9.88 23.50
N THR A 19 -23.14 -11.05 22.90
CA THR A 19 -21.96 -11.87 23.17
C THR A 19 -20.68 -11.11 22.86
N ARG A 20 -20.61 -10.42 21.70
CA ARG A 20 -19.44 -9.59 21.34
C ARG A 20 -19.20 -8.45 22.34
N ARG A 21 -20.27 -7.86 22.86
CA ARG A 21 -20.20 -6.81 23.88
C ARG A 21 -19.72 -7.38 25.22
N ASN A 22 -20.31 -8.49 25.67
CA ASN A 22 -19.96 -9.11 26.94
C ASN A 22 -18.53 -9.64 26.98
N LEU A 23 -17.99 -10.09 25.82
CA LEU A 23 -16.61 -10.50 25.65
C LEU A 23 -15.66 -9.34 25.36
N GLU A 24 -16.17 -8.11 25.34
CA GLU A 24 -15.41 -6.88 25.09
C GLU A 24 -14.51 -6.97 23.83
N ILE A 25 -15.05 -7.59 22.76
CA ILE A 25 -14.25 -7.90 21.56
C ILE A 25 -13.74 -6.64 20.87
N TYR A 26 -14.59 -5.63 20.70
CA TYR A 26 -14.25 -4.39 19.97
C TYR A 26 -14.25 -3.15 20.86
N ASN A 27 -14.95 -3.18 21.95
CA ASN A 27 -15.03 -2.10 22.91
C ASN A 27 -15.05 -2.73 24.31
N GLY A 28 -14.27 -2.19 25.23
CA GLY A 28 -14.14 -2.76 26.57
C GLY A 28 -14.18 -1.69 27.66
N GLY A 29 -14.20 -2.19 28.91
CA GLY A 29 -14.30 -1.35 30.09
C GLY A 29 -15.69 -0.75 30.30
N ILE A 30 -15.85 -0.03 31.41
CA ILE A 30 -17.10 0.64 31.82
C ILE A 30 -17.50 1.70 30.79
N ASP A 31 -16.52 2.37 30.20
CA ASP A 31 -16.72 3.46 29.26
C ASP A 31 -16.92 2.99 27.80
N GLY A 32 -16.83 1.69 27.52
CA GLY A 32 -16.98 1.13 26.18
C GLY A 32 -15.94 1.61 25.18
N ILE A 33 -14.71 1.89 25.63
CA ILE A 33 -13.63 2.45 24.82
C ILE A 33 -12.92 1.35 24.02
N GLU A 34 -12.57 1.63 22.77
CA GLU A 34 -11.90 0.66 21.89
C GLU A 34 -10.54 0.20 22.45
N GLN A 35 -9.77 1.07 23.09
CA GLN A 35 -8.46 0.76 23.69
C GLN A 35 -8.52 -0.33 24.78
N HIS A 36 -9.66 -0.52 25.44
CA HIS A 36 -9.85 -1.54 26.48
C HIS A 36 -10.41 -2.85 25.94
N SER A 37 -10.49 -2.99 24.62
CA SER A 37 -11.04 -4.19 23.97
C SER A 37 -10.00 -5.31 23.81
N LEU A 38 -10.51 -6.54 23.63
CA LEU A 38 -9.70 -7.69 23.25
C LEU A 38 -8.92 -7.44 21.96
N LEU A 39 -9.57 -6.81 20.97
CA LEU A 39 -8.93 -6.46 19.71
C LEU A 39 -7.74 -5.52 19.93
N ALA A 40 -7.92 -4.45 20.68
CA ALA A 40 -6.83 -3.49 20.94
C ALA A 40 -5.64 -4.13 21.66
N THR A 41 -5.90 -5.06 22.58
CA THR A 41 -4.85 -5.80 23.29
C THR A 41 -4.05 -6.71 22.36
N LEU A 42 -4.70 -7.35 21.39
CA LEU A 42 -4.08 -8.34 20.50
C LEU A 42 -3.53 -7.73 19.21
N ASP A 43 -4.05 -6.59 18.76
CA ASP A 43 -3.66 -6.00 17.47
C ASP A 43 -2.28 -5.38 17.52
N GLN A 44 -1.31 -6.14 17.05
CA GLN A 44 0.09 -5.73 16.84
C GLN A 44 0.44 -5.73 15.34
N THR A 45 -0.55 -5.65 14.48
CA THR A 45 -0.38 -5.69 13.02
C THR A 45 0.41 -4.48 12.52
N GLN A 46 1.11 -4.66 11.40
CA GLN A 46 1.95 -3.62 10.81
C GLN A 46 1.31 -2.99 9.56
N THR A 47 0.20 -3.55 9.09
CA THR A 47 -0.49 -3.09 7.88
C THR A 47 -1.98 -2.93 8.14
N SER A 48 -2.61 -1.99 7.44
CA SER A 48 -4.08 -1.80 7.52
C SER A 48 -4.86 -3.06 7.08
N MET A 49 -4.32 -3.81 6.12
CA MET A 49 -4.89 -5.09 5.67
C MET A 49 -4.83 -6.14 6.79
N GLY A 50 -3.70 -6.20 7.50
CA GLY A 50 -3.52 -7.06 8.68
C GLY A 50 -4.50 -6.72 9.80
N ALA A 51 -4.66 -5.44 10.12
CA ALA A 51 -5.62 -4.97 11.13
C ALA A 51 -7.05 -5.36 10.78
N ARG A 52 -7.46 -5.20 9.50
CA ARG A 52 -8.78 -5.67 9.04
C ARG A 52 -8.94 -7.18 9.17
N LEU A 53 -7.90 -7.94 8.83
CA LEU A 53 -7.91 -9.40 8.96
C LEU A 53 -7.98 -9.82 10.43
N MET A 54 -7.22 -9.20 11.32
CA MET A 54 -7.23 -9.45 12.77
C MET A 54 -8.62 -9.18 13.35
N ARG A 55 -9.21 -8.02 13.04
CA ARG A 55 -10.58 -7.69 13.45
C ARG A 55 -11.60 -8.73 12.98
N LYS A 56 -11.46 -9.20 11.73
CA LYS A 56 -12.32 -10.27 11.19
C LYS A 56 -12.13 -11.58 11.92
N TRP A 57 -10.90 -11.99 12.20
CA TRP A 57 -10.61 -13.27 12.85
C TRP A 57 -11.13 -13.34 14.28
N ILE A 58 -10.97 -12.26 15.05
CA ILE A 58 -11.48 -12.19 16.42
C ILE A 58 -13.02 -12.15 16.43
N GLY A 59 -13.63 -11.43 15.50
CA GLY A 59 -15.10 -11.32 15.44
C GLY A 59 -15.81 -12.50 14.80
N GLN A 60 -15.07 -13.40 14.13
CA GLN A 60 -15.57 -14.61 13.48
C GLN A 60 -14.63 -15.78 13.76
N PRO A 61 -14.63 -16.33 15.01
CA PRO A 61 -13.79 -17.46 15.36
C PRO A 61 -14.12 -18.69 14.53
N LEU A 62 -13.08 -19.48 14.20
CA LEU A 62 -13.24 -20.74 13.48
C LEU A 62 -13.85 -21.80 14.37
N ILE A 63 -14.61 -22.73 13.77
CA ILE A 63 -15.12 -23.96 14.43
C ILE A 63 -14.24 -25.15 14.05
N SER A 64 -13.73 -25.21 12.82
CA SER A 64 -12.91 -26.32 12.34
C SER A 64 -11.61 -26.44 13.13
N LEU A 65 -11.43 -27.56 13.80
CA LEU A 65 -10.24 -27.86 14.60
C LEU A 65 -8.95 -27.85 13.76
N ASP A 66 -9.00 -28.39 12.55
CA ASP A 66 -7.83 -28.44 11.67
C ASP A 66 -7.38 -27.04 11.24
N ARG A 67 -8.33 -26.15 10.95
CA ARG A 67 -8.03 -24.76 10.60
C ARG A 67 -7.52 -23.96 11.80
N ILE A 68 -8.02 -24.26 13.01
CA ILE A 68 -7.52 -23.65 14.26
C ILE A 68 -6.08 -24.10 14.48
N ARG A 69 -5.81 -25.41 14.42
CA ARG A 69 -4.45 -25.96 14.57
C ARG A 69 -3.49 -25.40 13.53
N SER A 70 -3.90 -25.30 12.28
CA SER A 70 -3.10 -24.69 11.23
C SER A 70 -2.69 -23.24 11.59
N ARG A 71 -3.62 -22.42 12.09
CA ARG A 71 -3.28 -21.06 12.55
C ARG A 71 -2.33 -21.06 13.74
N GLN A 72 -2.55 -21.97 14.71
CA GLN A 72 -1.68 -22.11 15.88
C GLN A 72 -0.26 -22.49 15.47
N ASN A 73 -0.09 -23.40 14.53
CA ASN A 73 1.21 -23.79 14.00
C ASN A 73 1.96 -22.59 13.37
N TYR A 74 1.25 -21.72 12.63
CA TYR A 74 1.87 -20.49 12.12
C TYR A 74 2.29 -19.53 13.23
N VAL A 75 1.48 -19.39 14.27
CA VAL A 75 1.82 -18.54 15.42
C VAL A 75 3.02 -19.11 16.16
N GLU A 76 3.05 -20.41 16.43
CA GLU A 76 4.16 -21.10 17.09
C GLU A 76 5.46 -20.94 16.31
N MET A 77 5.42 -21.14 15.02
CA MET A 77 6.56 -20.96 14.14
C MET A 77 7.10 -19.52 14.21
N MET A 78 6.24 -18.51 14.13
CA MET A 78 6.64 -17.10 14.27
C MET A 78 7.13 -16.78 15.67
N PHE A 79 6.57 -17.42 16.69
CA PHE A 79 6.99 -17.27 18.08
C PHE A 79 8.41 -17.79 18.29
N ASN A 80 8.71 -18.98 17.75
CA ASN A 80 10.01 -19.65 17.87
C ASN A 80 11.11 -18.98 17.01
N ASN A 81 10.75 -18.11 16.04
CA ASN A 81 11.70 -17.44 15.15
C ASN A 81 11.65 -15.90 15.30
N PRO A 82 12.12 -15.35 16.43
CA PRO A 82 12.00 -13.92 16.71
C PRO A 82 12.78 -13.04 15.73
N PHE A 83 13.90 -13.51 15.20
CA PHE A 83 14.68 -12.76 14.22
C PHE A 83 13.93 -12.60 12.91
N ALA A 84 13.45 -13.69 12.31
CA ALA A 84 12.66 -13.68 11.08
C ALA A 84 11.36 -12.87 11.27
N ARG A 85 10.65 -13.08 12.39
CA ARG A 85 9.46 -12.30 12.75
C ARG A 85 9.73 -10.79 12.75
N ASN A 86 10.82 -10.33 13.37
CA ASN A 86 11.15 -8.92 13.43
C ASN A 86 11.55 -8.36 12.05
N THR A 87 12.27 -9.14 11.26
CA THR A 87 12.64 -8.76 9.89
C THR A 87 11.40 -8.62 9.01
N ILE A 88 10.49 -9.60 9.04
CA ILE A 88 9.21 -9.53 8.33
C ILE A 88 8.40 -8.31 8.79
N ARG A 89 8.32 -8.02 10.09
CA ARG A 89 7.62 -6.83 10.60
C ARG A 89 8.22 -5.52 10.05
N THR A 90 9.52 -5.46 9.87
CA THR A 90 10.19 -4.29 9.27
C THR A 90 9.81 -4.09 7.81
N HIS A 91 9.73 -5.17 7.03
CA HIS A 91 9.25 -5.11 5.65
C HIS A 91 7.76 -4.76 5.57
N LEU A 92 6.93 -5.37 6.42
CA LEU A 92 5.49 -5.09 6.47
C LEU A 92 5.16 -3.62 6.76
N LYS A 93 5.96 -2.93 7.60
CA LYS A 93 5.78 -1.49 7.88
C LYS A 93 5.88 -0.59 6.65
N LYS A 94 6.59 -1.04 5.62
CA LYS A 94 6.75 -0.30 4.36
C LYS A 94 5.64 -0.60 3.36
N ILE A 95 4.79 -1.58 3.63
CA ILE A 95 3.68 -1.96 2.77
C ILE A 95 2.46 -1.10 3.10
N SER A 96 2.04 -0.31 2.14
CA SER A 96 0.81 0.47 2.17
C SER A 96 -0.43 -0.42 1.98
N ASP A 97 -1.61 0.15 2.07
CA ASP A 97 -2.88 -0.55 1.88
C ASP A 97 -3.09 -0.96 0.41
N LEU A 98 -2.49 -2.10 0.02
CA LEU A 98 -2.53 -2.61 -1.36
C LEU A 98 -3.97 -2.83 -1.86
N GLU A 99 -4.90 -3.24 -1.00
CA GLU A 99 -6.30 -3.44 -1.39
C GLU A 99 -6.93 -2.11 -1.84
N ARG A 100 -6.71 -1.04 -1.07
CA ARG A 100 -7.23 0.30 -1.40
C ARG A 100 -6.52 0.90 -2.60
N LEU A 101 -5.21 0.74 -2.71
CA LEU A 101 -4.43 1.20 -3.85
C LEU A 101 -4.89 0.52 -5.15
N ALA A 102 -5.07 -0.80 -5.14
CA ALA A 102 -5.58 -1.55 -6.27
C ALA A 102 -7.00 -1.10 -6.70
N ILE A 103 -7.88 -0.81 -5.74
CA ILE A 103 -9.22 -0.29 -6.03
C ILE A 103 -9.12 1.09 -6.68
N ARG A 104 -8.25 1.99 -6.21
CA ARG A 104 -8.06 3.32 -6.82
C ARG A 104 -7.53 3.22 -8.24
N VAL A 105 -6.54 2.34 -8.47
CA VAL A 105 -6.02 2.09 -9.81
C VAL A 105 -7.12 1.55 -10.73
N LYS A 106 -7.88 0.55 -10.27
CA LYS A 106 -8.99 -0.04 -11.05
C LYS A 106 -10.07 0.99 -11.41
N ASN A 107 -10.35 1.93 -10.51
CA ASN A 107 -11.38 2.96 -10.70
C ASN A 107 -10.83 4.23 -11.36
N GLU A 108 -9.56 4.23 -11.81
CA GLU A 108 -8.89 5.39 -12.45
C GLU A 108 -8.88 6.65 -11.55
N THR A 109 -8.92 6.46 -10.23
CA THR A 109 -8.88 7.54 -9.23
C THR A 109 -7.55 7.63 -8.49
N ALA A 110 -6.57 6.82 -8.90
CA ALA A 110 -5.24 6.84 -8.31
C ALA A 110 -4.50 8.15 -8.65
N ILE A 111 -3.88 8.73 -7.64
CA ILE A 111 -3.00 9.89 -7.79
C ILE A 111 -1.52 9.43 -7.89
N PRO A 112 -0.59 10.27 -8.37
CA PRO A 112 0.82 9.86 -8.52
C PRO A 112 1.46 9.29 -7.25
N ARG A 113 1.13 9.83 -6.09
CA ARG A 113 1.60 9.33 -4.79
C ARG A 113 1.06 7.93 -4.45
N ASP A 114 -0.14 7.59 -4.91
CA ASP A 114 -0.69 6.24 -4.74
C ASP A 114 0.12 5.21 -5.55
N LEU A 115 0.54 5.58 -6.77
CA LEU A 115 1.38 4.73 -7.62
C LEU A 115 2.80 4.56 -7.04
N LEU A 116 3.35 5.61 -6.44
CA LEU A 116 4.62 5.53 -5.71
C LEU A 116 4.50 4.61 -4.49
N ALA A 117 3.44 4.74 -3.70
CA ALA A 117 3.18 3.87 -2.55
C ALA A 117 2.98 2.41 -2.98
N LEU A 118 2.32 2.18 -4.11
CA LEU A 118 2.18 0.85 -4.71
C LEU A 118 3.55 0.28 -5.11
N LYS A 119 4.38 1.05 -5.83
CA LYS A 119 5.75 0.66 -6.20
C LYS A 119 6.56 0.25 -4.98
N GLN A 120 6.59 1.08 -3.93
CA GLN A 120 7.33 0.82 -2.69
C GLN A 120 6.82 -0.44 -1.98
N SER A 121 5.52 -0.67 -1.99
CA SER A 121 4.92 -1.86 -1.38
C SER A 121 5.26 -3.14 -2.14
N LEU A 122 5.22 -3.11 -3.49
CA LEU A 122 5.56 -4.26 -4.32
C LEU A 122 7.03 -4.65 -4.19
N GLN A 123 7.92 -3.68 -3.97
CA GLN A 123 9.35 -3.92 -3.75
C GLN A 123 9.64 -4.79 -2.52
N GLU A 124 8.77 -4.75 -1.51
CA GLU A 124 8.97 -5.51 -0.27
C GLU A 124 8.50 -6.97 -0.36
N ILE A 125 7.65 -7.33 -1.33
CA ILE A 125 7.10 -8.69 -1.47
C ILE A 125 8.18 -9.75 -1.69
N PRO A 126 9.14 -9.59 -2.62
CA PRO A 126 10.22 -10.55 -2.80
C PRO A 126 11.08 -10.74 -1.55
N ASN A 127 11.32 -9.66 -0.78
CA ASN A 127 12.09 -9.72 0.46
C ASN A 127 11.39 -10.59 1.51
N ILE A 128 10.08 -10.43 1.66
CA ILE A 128 9.28 -11.26 2.58
C ILE A 128 9.30 -12.73 2.12
N LYS A 129 9.11 -13.00 0.82
CA LYS A 129 9.20 -14.35 0.26
C LYS A 129 10.56 -14.99 0.48
N PHE A 130 11.62 -14.21 0.31
CA PHE A 130 12.98 -14.67 0.55
C PHE A 130 13.19 -15.14 1.99
N ILE A 131 12.69 -14.40 2.98
CA ILE A 131 12.79 -14.79 4.40
C ILE A 131 12.09 -16.14 4.62
N TYR A 132 10.86 -16.29 4.13
CA TYR A 132 10.12 -17.53 4.27
C TYR A 132 10.77 -18.74 3.60
N ARG A 133 11.52 -18.55 2.52
CA ARG A 133 12.17 -19.64 1.77
C ARG A 133 13.52 -20.06 2.35
N ASN A 134 14.23 -19.14 3.00
CA ASN A 134 15.63 -19.37 3.36
C ASN A 134 15.87 -19.44 4.87
N ASP A 135 14.86 -19.20 5.69
CA ASP A 135 14.99 -19.37 7.13
C ASP A 135 14.56 -20.79 7.52
N ASN A 136 15.49 -21.56 8.11
CA ASN A 136 15.27 -22.95 8.50
C ASN A 136 14.11 -23.12 9.50
N GLY A 137 13.68 -22.06 10.15
CA GLY A 137 12.51 -22.07 11.04
C GLY A 137 11.16 -22.18 10.31
N PHE A 138 11.16 -22.07 8.98
CA PHE A 138 9.95 -22.05 8.15
C PHE A 138 9.80 -23.29 7.25
N GLU A 139 10.57 -24.36 7.48
CA GLU A 139 10.55 -25.59 6.68
C GLU A 139 9.15 -26.23 6.56
N ASN A 140 8.28 -26.04 7.56
CA ASN A 140 6.92 -26.57 7.58
C ASN A 140 5.85 -25.54 7.14
N ILE A 141 6.26 -24.38 6.65
CA ILE A 141 5.29 -23.46 6.03
C ILE A 141 4.77 -24.15 4.77
N ASN A 142 3.46 -24.08 4.66
CA ASN A 142 2.76 -24.48 3.46
C ASN A 142 3.40 -23.74 2.27
N ALA A 143 4.29 -24.42 1.54
CA ALA A 143 4.97 -23.91 0.36
C ALA A 143 3.94 -23.30 -0.61
N GLU A 144 2.73 -23.86 -0.63
CA GLU A 144 1.57 -23.38 -1.37
C GLU A 144 1.20 -21.93 -1.05
N LEU A 145 1.30 -21.48 0.22
CA LEU A 145 1.01 -20.08 0.57
C LEU A 145 2.01 -19.11 -0.05
N ILE A 146 3.29 -19.48 -0.01
CA ILE A 146 4.38 -18.66 -0.54
C ILE A 146 4.39 -18.68 -2.06
N GLU A 147 4.10 -19.83 -2.66
CA GLU A 147 3.99 -19.96 -4.11
C GLU A 147 2.80 -19.18 -4.68
N LYS A 148 1.71 -19.07 -3.94
CA LYS A 148 0.57 -18.23 -4.32
C LYS A 148 0.81 -16.73 -4.20
N MET A 149 1.85 -16.31 -3.51
CA MET A 149 2.23 -14.89 -3.48
C MET A 149 2.87 -14.51 -4.81
N ASN A 150 2.17 -13.74 -5.62
CA ASN A 150 2.74 -13.17 -6.84
C ASN A 150 3.68 -12.02 -6.47
N ASP A 151 4.87 -11.99 -7.07
CA ASP A 151 5.86 -10.93 -6.87
C ASP A 151 5.47 -9.63 -7.59
N CYS A 152 4.49 -9.68 -8.49
CA CYS A 152 4.04 -8.54 -9.30
C CYS A 152 5.23 -7.82 -9.97
N ALA A 153 6.18 -8.60 -10.52
CA ALA A 153 7.44 -8.09 -11.03
C ALA A 153 7.26 -7.18 -12.25
N GLU A 154 6.30 -7.50 -13.11
CA GLU A 154 5.99 -6.70 -14.30
C GLU A 154 5.40 -5.35 -13.91
N GLU A 155 4.46 -5.34 -12.98
CA GLU A 155 3.83 -4.12 -12.45
C GLU A 155 4.86 -3.25 -11.72
N PHE A 156 5.72 -3.87 -10.90
CA PHE A 156 6.80 -3.16 -10.25
C PHE A 156 7.75 -2.51 -11.26
N GLN A 157 8.19 -3.26 -12.28
CA GLN A 157 9.09 -2.74 -13.33
C GLN A 157 8.45 -1.60 -14.12
N LEU A 158 7.15 -1.71 -14.42
CA LEU A 158 6.42 -0.63 -15.10
C LEU A 158 6.42 0.64 -14.26
N LEU A 159 6.08 0.54 -12.97
CA LEU A 159 6.06 1.67 -12.05
C LEU A 159 7.47 2.25 -11.84
N GLU A 160 8.50 1.40 -11.72
CA GLU A 160 9.88 1.82 -11.57
C GLU A 160 10.39 2.60 -12.78
N LYS A 161 10.03 2.19 -13.99
CA LYS A 161 10.41 2.88 -15.23
C LYS A 161 9.62 4.17 -15.46
N SER A 162 8.38 4.22 -15.00
CA SER A 162 7.45 5.30 -15.34
C SER A 162 7.38 6.41 -14.31
N ILE A 163 7.30 6.10 -13.02
CA ILE A 163 6.97 7.07 -11.96
C ILE A 163 8.22 7.64 -11.32
N ASN A 164 8.28 8.97 -11.16
CA ASN A 164 9.33 9.63 -10.41
C ASN A 164 9.32 9.23 -8.94
N ASP A 165 10.50 9.30 -8.29
CA ASP A 165 10.64 8.98 -6.87
C ASP A 165 10.06 10.06 -5.95
N ASP A 166 9.85 11.28 -6.47
CA ASP A 166 9.08 12.35 -5.84
C ASP A 166 8.11 12.94 -6.89
N PRO A 167 6.98 12.27 -7.15
CA PRO A 167 6.04 12.71 -8.16
C PRO A 167 5.26 13.93 -7.66
N GLY A 168 5.20 14.97 -8.52
CA GLY A 168 4.33 16.12 -8.32
C GLY A 168 2.84 15.74 -8.37
N GLN A 169 1.99 16.74 -8.20
CA GLN A 169 0.55 16.57 -8.39
C GLN A 169 0.22 16.46 -9.90
N LEU A 170 -0.97 15.95 -10.20
CA LEU A 170 -1.49 15.93 -11.56
C LEU A 170 -1.55 17.37 -12.10
N GLY A 171 -0.93 17.59 -13.25
CA GLY A 171 -0.84 18.92 -13.88
C GLY A 171 0.42 19.73 -13.54
N GLU A 172 1.20 19.35 -12.53
CA GLU A 172 2.46 20.02 -12.18
C GLU A 172 3.68 19.57 -13.00
N GLY A 173 3.54 18.47 -13.76
CA GLY A 173 4.51 18.10 -14.80
C GLY A 173 5.63 17.15 -14.37
N ASN A 174 5.75 16.77 -13.12
CA ASN A 174 6.84 15.91 -12.61
C ASN A 174 6.39 14.50 -12.22
N VAL A 175 5.36 13.96 -12.87
CA VAL A 175 4.81 12.65 -12.51
C VAL A 175 5.65 11.51 -13.07
N PHE A 176 5.98 11.58 -14.36
CA PHE A 176 6.69 10.52 -15.07
C PHE A 176 8.19 10.81 -15.19
N LYS A 177 8.99 9.75 -15.14
CA LYS A 177 10.45 9.81 -15.40
C LYS A 177 10.72 10.28 -16.83
N SER A 178 11.84 10.97 -17.02
CA SER A 178 12.36 11.27 -18.36
C SER A 178 12.70 9.98 -19.09
N LYS A 179 12.50 9.96 -20.39
CA LYS A 179 12.70 8.81 -21.29
C LYS A 179 11.67 7.67 -21.13
N PHE A 180 10.62 7.88 -20.33
CA PHE A 180 9.50 6.93 -20.28
C PHE A 180 8.65 6.99 -21.56
N SER A 181 8.32 8.18 -22.05
CA SER A 181 7.61 8.40 -23.32
C SER A 181 8.34 9.46 -24.14
N PRO A 182 8.82 9.11 -25.35
CA PRO A 182 9.45 10.07 -26.26
C PRO A 182 8.53 11.25 -26.61
N GLU A 183 7.23 11.01 -26.73
CA GLU A 183 6.23 12.03 -27.03
C GLU A 183 6.13 13.05 -25.88
N LEU A 184 6.07 12.53 -24.63
CA LEU A 184 6.02 13.37 -23.44
C LEU A 184 7.31 14.21 -23.30
N ASP A 185 8.47 13.62 -23.55
CA ASP A 185 9.74 14.32 -23.49
C ASP A 185 9.84 15.39 -24.56
N ASN A 186 9.33 15.14 -25.75
CA ASN A 186 9.23 16.14 -26.81
C ASN A 186 8.35 17.32 -26.39
N ILE A 187 7.14 17.06 -25.86
CA ILE A 187 6.23 18.10 -25.36
C ILE A 187 6.91 18.91 -24.24
N ARG A 188 7.62 18.25 -23.32
CA ARG A 188 8.35 18.91 -22.23
C ARG A 188 9.45 19.83 -22.78
N SER A 189 10.19 19.36 -23.78
CA SER A 189 11.27 20.16 -24.43
C SER A 189 10.72 21.42 -25.11
N ILE A 190 9.60 21.28 -25.81
CA ILE A 190 8.91 22.42 -26.45
C ILE A 190 8.43 23.41 -25.37
N SER A 191 7.78 22.90 -24.30
CA SER A 191 7.31 23.77 -23.21
C SER A 191 8.45 24.51 -22.49
N GLN A 192 9.57 23.83 -22.25
CA GLN A 192 10.75 24.45 -21.64
C GLN A 192 11.38 25.48 -22.54
N ASN A 193 11.45 25.21 -23.84
CA ASN A 193 11.99 26.15 -24.81
C ASN A 193 11.10 27.41 -24.95
N ALA A 194 9.79 27.23 -24.97
CA ALA A 194 8.83 28.34 -24.95
C ALA A 194 8.98 29.21 -23.70
N ARG A 195 9.08 28.62 -22.52
CA ARG A 195 9.31 29.33 -21.26
C ARG A 195 10.64 30.09 -21.27
N ARG A 196 11.72 29.49 -21.77
CA ARG A 196 13.03 30.14 -21.90
C ARG A 196 12.98 31.32 -22.90
N TYR A 197 12.23 31.14 -23.99
CA TYR A 197 12.03 32.21 -24.98
C TYR A 197 11.29 33.41 -24.38
N ILE A 198 10.16 33.15 -23.68
CA ILE A 198 9.39 34.20 -22.99
C ILE A 198 10.26 34.90 -21.94
N SER A 199 11.02 34.18 -21.13
CA SER A 199 11.91 34.79 -20.13
C SER A 199 13.03 35.64 -20.75
N LYS A 200 13.57 35.23 -21.91
CA LYS A 200 14.55 36.08 -22.66
C LYS A 200 13.89 37.33 -23.23
N LEU A 201 12.66 37.18 -23.74
CA LEU A 201 11.90 38.30 -24.28
C LEU A 201 11.56 39.31 -23.17
N GLU A 202 11.12 38.86 -22.00
CA GLU A 202 10.89 39.71 -20.83
C GLU A 202 12.12 40.55 -20.48
N LYS A 203 13.28 39.93 -20.37
CA LYS A 203 14.53 40.62 -20.05
C LYS A 203 14.88 41.65 -21.11
N SER A 204 14.78 41.32 -22.39
CA SER A 204 15.05 42.22 -23.51
C SER A 204 14.11 43.42 -23.50
N GLU A 205 12.82 43.20 -23.22
CA GLU A 205 11.85 44.30 -23.17
C GLU A 205 11.94 45.14 -21.88
N GLN A 206 12.34 44.57 -20.76
CA GLN A 206 12.68 45.28 -19.53
C GLN A 206 13.87 46.22 -19.76
N GLU A 207 14.92 45.74 -20.45
CA GLU A 207 16.12 46.55 -20.78
C GLU A 207 15.77 47.70 -21.75
N LYS A 208 14.95 47.45 -22.77
CA LYS A 208 14.54 48.46 -23.75
C LYS A 208 13.59 49.52 -23.21
N SER A 209 12.63 49.09 -22.38
CA SER A 209 11.58 49.95 -21.83
C SER A 209 11.99 50.67 -20.55
N GLY A 210 13.02 50.19 -19.85
CA GLY A 210 13.41 50.67 -18.50
C GLY A 210 12.45 50.27 -17.39
N ILE A 211 11.43 49.48 -17.68
CA ILE A 211 10.40 49.06 -16.71
C ILE A 211 10.84 47.74 -16.03
N LYS A 212 11.39 47.84 -14.84
CA LYS A 212 11.96 46.72 -14.10
C LYS A 212 10.98 45.57 -13.79
N ASN A 213 9.67 45.82 -13.71
CA ASN A 213 8.62 44.83 -13.35
C ASN A 213 7.76 44.43 -14.56
N LEU A 214 8.22 44.63 -15.78
CA LEU A 214 7.52 44.20 -16.98
C LEU A 214 7.43 42.68 -16.98
N LYS A 215 6.21 42.14 -17.11
CA LYS A 215 5.96 40.71 -17.29
C LYS A 215 5.21 40.48 -18.59
N ILE A 216 5.64 39.46 -19.33
CA ILE A 216 4.97 39.01 -20.54
C ILE A 216 4.15 37.76 -20.15
N GLY A 217 2.83 37.90 -20.11
CA GLY A 217 1.90 36.83 -19.80
C GLY A 217 1.05 36.43 -20.99
N TYR A 218 0.70 35.15 -21.08
CA TYR A 218 -0.33 34.66 -22.00
C TYR A 218 -1.68 34.82 -21.33
N ASN A 219 -2.57 35.63 -21.86
CA ASN A 219 -3.98 35.54 -21.54
C ASN A 219 -4.59 34.40 -22.37
N ARG A 220 -5.27 33.47 -21.67
CA ARG A 220 -6.10 32.43 -22.28
C ARG A 220 -7.38 33.03 -22.82
#